data_2cdd72e48e3019c144b6d1473f4375e9
#
_entry.id   2cdd72e48e3019c144b6d1473f4375e9
#
_cell.length_a   1.000
_cell.length_b   1.000
_cell.length_c   1.000
_cell.angle_alpha   90.00
_cell.angle_beta   90.00
_cell.angle_gamma   90.00
#
_symmetry.space_group_name_H-M   'P 1'
#
loop_
_entity.id
_entity.type
_entity.pdbx_description
1 polymer ?
#
loop_
_entity_poly.entity_id
_entity_poly.type
_entity_poly.pdbx_seq_one_letter_code
_entity_poly.pdbx_strand_id
1 'polypeptide(L)'
;MKTVLINRAVPGSGKTTFSKNIFAAVSAAGLSIAVHSTDEYFMRDGRYVFDVSMLGEYHRRNLAAFKESLAKGIDLVVVDNTNLHPWETEPYTDAARTAGYRIILMNFQPRELEKHMAAQKVTPEKPDAHEVPESSMREHIADFNNYNELLDKNAVPDPTRHFNYRWDEDIQDVVRVSTPVKPFDYDVLIQITPDTYHELKDMIGKMILNILQQG
;
A
#
# COMPACT_ATOMS: atom_id res chain seq x y z
N MET A 1 -9.17 18.02 -6.55
CA MET A 1 -7.81 18.12 -5.90
C MET A 1 -6.99 16.89 -6.23
N LYS A 2 -5.71 17.04 -6.61
CA LYS A 2 -4.80 15.90 -6.86
C LYS A 2 -4.55 15.10 -5.59
N THR A 3 -4.58 13.78 -5.69
CA THR A 3 -4.61 12.89 -4.53
C THR A 3 -3.67 11.71 -4.71
N VAL A 4 -2.96 11.34 -3.65
CA VAL A 4 -2.26 10.07 -3.50
C VAL A 4 -3.09 9.17 -2.61
N LEU A 5 -3.27 7.92 -3.02
CA LEU A 5 -3.92 6.88 -2.22
C LEU A 5 -2.88 5.81 -1.91
N ILE A 6 -2.67 5.53 -0.63
CA ILE A 6 -1.73 4.51 -0.16
C ILE A 6 -2.52 3.38 0.47
N ASN A 7 -2.34 2.16 -0.03
CA ASN A 7 -2.89 0.96 0.59
C ASN A 7 -1.98 0.50 1.74
N ARG A 8 -2.58 0.17 2.88
CA ARG A 8 -1.94 -0.50 4.01
C ARG A 8 -2.70 -1.80 4.28
N ALA A 9 -2.06 -2.93 4.03
CA ALA A 9 -2.75 -4.23 4.09
C ALA A 9 -1.77 -5.39 4.09
N VAL A 10 -2.11 -6.49 4.77
CA VAL A 10 -1.38 -7.75 4.59
C VAL A 10 -1.70 -8.39 3.22
N PRO A 11 -0.88 -9.32 2.71
CA PRO A 11 -1.19 -10.07 1.48
C PRO A 11 -2.56 -10.75 1.57
N GLY A 12 -3.26 -10.88 0.43
CA GLY A 12 -4.58 -11.50 0.38
C GLY A 12 -5.73 -10.67 0.98
N SER A 13 -5.53 -9.40 1.33
CA SER A 13 -6.59 -8.51 1.86
C SER A 13 -7.58 -8.01 0.81
N GLY A 14 -7.31 -8.23 -0.48
CA GLY A 14 -8.17 -7.78 -1.56
C GLY A 14 -7.90 -6.36 -2.07
N LYS A 15 -6.75 -5.76 -1.76
CA LYS A 15 -6.30 -4.44 -2.27
C LYS A 15 -6.54 -4.27 -3.77
N THR A 16 -6.08 -5.22 -4.57
CA THR A 16 -6.17 -5.19 -6.03
C THR A 16 -7.61 -5.07 -6.53
N THR A 17 -8.59 -5.68 -5.83
CA THR A 17 -10.00 -5.55 -6.17
C THR A 17 -10.48 -4.11 -5.96
N PHE A 18 -10.11 -3.48 -4.85
CA PHE A 18 -10.43 -2.08 -4.58
C PHE A 18 -9.75 -1.16 -5.59
N SER A 19 -8.47 -1.35 -5.87
CA SER A 19 -7.71 -0.58 -6.85
C SER A 19 -8.34 -0.66 -8.25
N LYS A 20 -8.81 -1.84 -8.69
CA LYS A 20 -9.52 -2.02 -9.96
C LYS A 20 -10.84 -1.24 -10.01
N ASN A 21 -11.64 -1.27 -8.92
CA ASN A 21 -12.91 -0.55 -8.86
C ASN A 21 -12.69 0.98 -8.84
N ILE A 22 -11.67 1.45 -8.13
CA ILE A 22 -11.27 2.86 -8.12
C ILE A 22 -10.81 3.27 -9.53
N PHE A 23 -9.96 2.48 -10.17
CA PHE A 23 -9.46 2.74 -11.52
C PHE A 23 -10.63 2.88 -12.51
N ALA A 24 -11.57 1.95 -12.48
CA ALA A 24 -12.73 2.00 -13.36
C ALA A 24 -13.57 3.28 -13.19
N ALA A 25 -13.86 3.65 -11.93
CA ALA A 25 -14.65 4.84 -11.62
C ALA A 25 -13.95 6.15 -12.01
N VAL A 26 -12.67 6.28 -11.67
CA VAL A 26 -11.87 7.49 -11.95
C VAL A 26 -11.67 7.66 -13.47
N SER A 27 -11.34 6.59 -14.18
CA SER A 27 -11.18 6.62 -15.63
C SER A 27 -12.49 6.94 -16.35
N ALA A 28 -13.62 6.38 -15.89
CA ALA A 28 -14.94 6.69 -16.44
C ALA A 28 -15.35 8.16 -16.25
N ALA A 29 -14.82 8.83 -15.23
CA ALA A 29 -15.01 10.26 -14.99
C ALA A 29 -14.05 11.16 -15.80
N GLY A 30 -13.19 10.58 -16.64
CA GLY A 30 -12.22 11.31 -17.46
C GLY A 30 -11.02 11.87 -16.67
N LEU A 31 -10.80 11.39 -15.45
CA LEU A 31 -9.65 11.77 -14.64
C LEU A 31 -8.48 10.82 -14.88
N SER A 32 -7.26 11.36 -14.78
CA SER A 32 -6.03 10.58 -14.92
C SER A 32 -5.73 9.79 -13.65
N ILE A 33 -5.29 8.53 -13.82
CA ILE A 33 -4.93 7.64 -12.72
C ILE A 33 -3.67 6.85 -13.07
N ALA A 34 -2.78 6.68 -12.08
CA ALA A 34 -1.63 5.79 -12.13
C ALA A 34 -1.60 4.89 -10.89
N VAL A 35 -1.25 3.62 -11.08
CA VAL A 35 -1.09 2.65 -9.99
C VAL A 35 0.36 2.18 -9.98
N HIS A 36 0.97 2.19 -8.80
CA HIS A 36 2.36 1.79 -8.57
C HIS A 36 2.40 0.64 -7.56
N SER A 37 2.79 -0.53 -8.04
CA SER A 37 2.98 -1.74 -7.24
C SER A 37 4.35 -2.33 -7.49
N THR A 38 5.09 -2.64 -6.43
CA THR A 38 6.39 -3.32 -6.54
C THR A 38 6.23 -4.72 -7.09
N ASP A 39 5.09 -5.38 -6.82
CA ASP A 39 4.79 -6.73 -7.30
C ASP A 39 4.72 -6.81 -8.84
N GLU A 40 4.37 -5.72 -9.52
CA GLU A 40 4.33 -5.67 -10.98
C GLU A 40 5.70 -5.90 -11.62
N TYR A 41 6.77 -5.51 -10.96
CA TYR A 41 8.14 -5.74 -11.45
C TYR A 41 8.58 -7.20 -11.36
N PHE A 42 7.88 -8.03 -10.57
CA PHE A 42 8.11 -9.48 -10.47
C PHE A 42 7.30 -10.28 -11.50
N MET A 43 6.43 -9.65 -12.28
CA MET A 43 5.66 -10.35 -13.31
C MET A 43 6.55 -10.75 -14.49
N ARG A 44 6.51 -12.04 -14.89
CA ARG A 44 7.20 -12.60 -16.05
C ARG A 44 6.22 -13.50 -16.79
N ASP A 45 5.90 -13.17 -18.04
CA ASP A 45 4.99 -13.94 -18.91
C ASP A 45 3.65 -14.30 -18.22
N GLY A 46 3.08 -13.32 -17.47
CA GLY A 46 1.82 -13.48 -16.76
C GLY A 46 1.88 -14.30 -15.46
N ARG A 47 3.10 -14.62 -14.99
CA ARG A 47 3.33 -15.32 -13.72
C ARG A 47 4.13 -14.44 -12.75
N TYR A 48 3.83 -14.57 -11.48
CA TYR A 48 4.62 -13.93 -10.43
C TYR A 48 5.89 -14.76 -10.13
N VAL A 49 7.05 -14.13 -10.28
CA VAL A 49 8.35 -14.76 -10.05
C VAL A 49 9.13 -13.89 -9.07
N PHE A 50 9.02 -14.23 -7.79
CA PHE A 50 9.71 -13.50 -6.73
C PHE A 50 11.20 -13.80 -6.70
N ASP A 51 12.00 -12.74 -6.64
CA ASP A 51 13.45 -12.78 -6.46
C ASP A 51 13.83 -11.74 -5.42
N VAL A 52 14.22 -12.21 -4.24
CA VAL A 52 14.56 -11.34 -3.10
C VAL A 52 15.75 -10.42 -3.44
N SER A 53 16.69 -10.86 -4.28
CA SER A 53 17.84 -10.04 -4.68
C SER A 53 17.45 -8.79 -5.48
N MET A 54 16.26 -8.80 -6.10
CA MET A 54 15.73 -7.68 -6.88
C MET A 54 14.80 -6.76 -6.09
N LEU A 55 14.45 -7.13 -4.86
CA LEU A 55 13.42 -6.45 -4.07
C LEU A 55 13.73 -4.95 -3.89
N GLY A 56 14.94 -4.63 -3.45
CA GLY A 56 15.36 -3.24 -3.24
C GLY A 56 15.38 -2.42 -4.51
N GLU A 57 15.88 -3.00 -5.62
CA GLU A 57 15.86 -2.35 -6.93
C GLU A 57 14.43 -2.07 -7.39
N TYR A 58 13.50 -3.01 -7.22
CA TYR A 58 12.13 -2.83 -7.65
C TYR A 58 11.37 -1.82 -6.77
N HIS A 59 11.65 -1.76 -5.47
CA HIS A 59 11.14 -0.67 -4.63
C HIS A 59 11.64 0.71 -5.09
N ARG A 60 12.92 0.83 -5.45
CA ARG A 60 13.48 2.10 -5.97
C ARG A 60 12.83 2.49 -7.30
N ARG A 61 12.65 1.54 -8.24
CA ARG A 61 11.96 1.79 -9.52
C ARG A 61 10.52 2.20 -9.31
N ASN A 62 9.82 1.53 -8.41
CA ASN A 62 8.45 1.85 -8.07
C ASN A 62 8.31 3.28 -7.52
N LEU A 63 9.18 3.67 -6.59
CA LEU A 63 9.21 5.03 -6.05
C LEU A 63 9.58 6.07 -7.11
N ALA A 64 10.50 5.77 -8.01
CA ALA A 64 10.87 6.68 -9.11
C ALA A 64 9.68 6.89 -10.06
N ALA A 65 9.02 5.82 -10.50
CA ALA A 65 7.82 5.89 -11.35
C ALA A 65 6.66 6.64 -10.66
N PHE A 66 6.48 6.44 -9.36
CA PHE A 66 5.53 7.20 -8.55
C PHE A 66 5.83 8.71 -8.62
N LYS A 67 7.08 9.13 -8.36
CA LYS A 67 7.49 10.53 -8.42
C LYS A 67 7.29 11.15 -9.82
N GLU A 68 7.52 10.37 -10.89
CA GLU A 68 7.22 10.83 -12.25
C GLU A 68 5.72 11.07 -12.46
N SER A 69 4.86 10.23 -11.89
CA SER A 69 3.40 10.43 -11.97
C SER A 69 2.97 11.70 -11.24
N LEU A 70 3.56 12.02 -10.08
CA LEU A 70 3.33 13.28 -9.40
C LEU A 70 3.77 14.48 -10.25
N ALA A 71 4.96 14.41 -10.85
CA ALA A 71 5.51 15.46 -11.70
C ALA A 71 4.64 15.70 -12.96
N LYS A 72 4.05 14.65 -13.53
CA LYS A 72 3.08 14.73 -14.65
C LYS A 72 1.72 15.29 -14.21
N GLY A 73 1.49 15.44 -12.93
CA GLY A 73 0.26 16.00 -12.37
C GLY A 73 -0.96 15.09 -12.51
N ILE A 74 -0.77 13.76 -12.43
CA ILE A 74 -1.84 12.77 -12.43
C ILE A 74 -2.85 13.06 -11.32
N ASP A 75 -4.16 12.97 -11.61
CA ASP A 75 -5.23 13.35 -10.66
C ASP A 75 -5.28 12.40 -9.45
N LEU A 76 -5.11 11.09 -9.68
CA LEU A 76 -5.03 10.07 -8.63
C LEU A 76 -3.81 9.17 -8.85
N VAL A 77 -2.91 9.12 -7.87
CA VAL A 77 -1.77 8.21 -7.87
C VAL A 77 -1.93 7.20 -6.73
N VAL A 78 -1.96 5.91 -7.06
CA VAL A 78 -2.17 4.82 -6.09
C VAL A 78 -0.85 4.11 -5.82
N VAL A 79 -0.53 3.88 -4.54
CA VAL A 79 0.57 3.04 -4.07
C VAL A 79 -0.02 1.73 -3.55
N ASP A 80 0.13 0.65 -4.31
CA ASP A 80 -0.48 -0.66 -4.05
C ASP A 80 0.53 -1.69 -3.53
N ASN A 81 1.23 -1.34 -2.46
CA ASN A 81 2.12 -2.22 -1.71
C ASN A 81 1.46 -2.63 -0.37
N THR A 82 2.15 -3.44 0.45
CA THR A 82 1.67 -3.81 1.80
C THR A 82 1.67 -2.64 2.76
N ASN A 83 2.76 -1.87 2.79
CA ASN A 83 2.92 -0.63 3.57
C ASN A 83 2.52 -0.79 5.06
N LEU A 84 3.02 -1.83 5.71
CA LEU A 84 2.63 -2.18 7.08
C LEU A 84 3.18 -1.19 8.11
N HIS A 85 4.32 -0.59 7.82
CA HIS A 85 5.07 0.29 8.72
C HIS A 85 5.07 1.74 8.20
N PRO A 86 5.15 2.75 9.10
CA PRO A 86 5.26 4.15 8.67
C PRO A 86 6.45 4.43 7.76
N TRP A 87 7.62 3.82 8.01
CA TRP A 87 8.83 4.03 7.20
C TRP A 87 8.67 3.57 5.74
N GLU A 88 7.79 2.60 5.47
CA GLU A 88 7.48 2.14 4.10
C GLU A 88 6.64 3.18 3.34
N THR A 89 5.80 3.93 4.05
CA THR A 89 4.96 4.98 3.46
C THR A 89 5.67 6.33 3.35
N GLU A 90 6.64 6.61 4.23
CA GLU A 90 7.30 7.92 4.35
C GLU A 90 7.87 8.44 3.02
N PRO A 91 8.60 7.65 2.18
CA PRO A 91 9.12 8.16 0.90
C PRO A 91 8.02 8.60 -0.09
N TYR A 92 6.86 7.96 -0.03
CA TYR A 92 5.70 8.30 -0.86
C TYR A 92 4.96 9.52 -0.32
N THR A 93 4.74 9.59 1.01
CA THR A 93 4.06 10.72 1.63
C THR A 93 4.89 12.00 1.53
N ASP A 94 6.19 11.95 1.73
CA ASP A 94 7.09 13.10 1.59
C ASP A 94 7.08 13.65 0.15
N ALA A 95 7.13 12.77 -0.84
CA ALA A 95 7.05 13.19 -2.24
C ALA A 95 5.67 13.76 -2.59
N ALA A 96 4.58 13.16 -2.06
CA ALA A 96 3.21 13.65 -2.24
C ALA A 96 3.02 15.05 -1.61
N ARG A 97 3.50 15.25 -0.38
CA ARG A 97 3.46 16.55 0.32
C ARG A 97 4.23 17.62 -0.45
N THR A 98 5.44 17.30 -0.89
CA THR A 98 6.27 18.21 -1.69
C THR A 98 5.58 18.62 -2.99
N ALA A 99 4.83 17.70 -3.61
CA ALA A 99 4.09 17.95 -4.85
C ALA A 99 2.69 18.58 -4.61
N GLY A 100 2.29 18.82 -3.35
CA GLY A 100 1.00 19.43 -3.00
C GLY A 100 -0.21 18.52 -3.16
N TYR A 101 -0.02 17.19 -3.07
CA TYR A 101 -1.10 16.21 -3.15
C TYR A 101 -1.75 15.98 -1.77
N ARG A 102 -3.06 15.75 -1.77
CA ARG A 102 -3.78 15.19 -0.62
C ARG A 102 -3.40 13.70 -0.48
N ILE A 103 -3.32 13.20 0.73
CA ILE A 103 -2.99 11.81 1.02
C ILE A 103 -4.19 11.10 1.65
N ILE A 104 -4.59 9.98 1.03
CA ILE A 104 -5.58 9.05 1.57
C ILE A 104 -4.82 7.78 1.97
N LEU A 105 -4.98 7.34 3.21
CA LEU A 105 -4.53 6.03 3.67
C LEU A 105 -5.73 5.07 3.72
N MET A 106 -5.71 4.02 2.90
CA MET A 106 -6.68 2.92 2.95
C MET A 106 -6.12 1.79 3.81
N ASN A 107 -6.70 1.61 4.98
CA ASN A 107 -6.25 0.64 5.97
C ASN A 107 -7.15 -0.59 5.98
N PHE A 108 -6.66 -1.70 5.41
CA PHE A 108 -7.38 -2.98 5.35
C PHE A 108 -7.08 -3.81 6.59
N GLN A 109 -8.00 -3.86 7.53
CA GLN A 109 -7.81 -4.67 8.72
C GLN A 109 -7.66 -6.17 8.36
N PRO A 110 -6.67 -6.87 8.95
CA PRO A 110 -6.48 -8.28 8.70
C PRO A 110 -7.72 -9.09 9.08
N ARG A 111 -7.99 -10.12 8.28
CA ARG A 111 -8.93 -11.21 8.59
C ARG A 111 -8.20 -12.31 9.36
N GLU A 112 -8.91 -13.37 9.66
CA GLU A 112 -8.31 -14.61 10.19
C GLU A 112 -7.25 -15.16 9.21
N LEU A 113 -6.18 -15.73 9.77
CA LEU A 113 -5.05 -16.24 8.99
C LEU A 113 -5.48 -17.17 7.84
N GLU A 114 -6.38 -18.11 8.13
CA GLU A 114 -6.86 -19.09 7.15
C GLU A 114 -7.54 -18.44 5.94
N LYS A 115 -8.23 -17.31 6.15
CA LYS A 115 -8.87 -16.53 5.08
C LYS A 115 -7.81 -15.84 4.19
N HIS A 116 -6.71 -15.34 4.79
CA HIS A 116 -5.61 -14.79 4.02
C HIS A 116 -4.88 -15.88 3.23
N MET A 117 -4.58 -17.01 3.87
CA MET A 117 -3.92 -18.15 3.20
C MET A 117 -4.75 -18.70 2.04
N ALA A 118 -6.08 -18.75 2.18
CA ALA A 118 -6.96 -19.15 1.09
C ALA A 118 -7.02 -18.13 -0.05
N ALA A 119 -7.03 -16.82 0.27
CA ALA A 119 -7.20 -15.75 -0.70
C ALA A 119 -5.99 -15.55 -1.63
N GLN A 120 -4.79 -15.96 -1.19
CA GLN A 120 -3.55 -15.83 -1.95
C GLN A 120 -3.17 -17.05 -2.81
N LYS A 121 -3.95 -18.14 -2.74
CA LYS A 121 -3.66 -19.35 -3.52
C LYS A 121 -3.71 -19.08 -5.01
N VAL A 122 -2.73 -19.62 -5.72
CA VAL A 122 -2.71 -19.64 -7.18
C VAL A 122 -3.82 -20.59 -7.65
N THR A 123 -4.69 -20.09 -8.51
CA THR A 123 -5.76 -20.88 -9.15
C THR A 123 -5.79 -20.55 -10.65
N PRO A 124 -6.48 -21.35 -11.49
CA PRO A 124 -6.64 -21.03 -12.91
C PRO A 124 -7.23 -19.65 -13.16
N GLU A 125 -8.09 -19.14 -12.25
CA GLU A 125 -8.73 -17.83 -12.33
C GLU A 125 -7.84 -16.70 -11.78
N LYS A 126 -6.75 -17.06 -11.04
CA LYS A 126 -5.80 -16.13 -10.44
C LYS A 126 -4.36 -16.64 -10.64
N PRO A 127 -3.90 -16.70 -11.89
CA PRO A 127 -2.54 -17.22 -12.20
C PRO A 127 -1.43 -16.25 -11.73
N ASP A 128 -1.79 -15.00 -11.49
CA ASP A 128 -0.93 -13.91 -11.00
C ASP A 128 -0.89 -13.81 -9.46
N ALA A 129 -1.63 -14.68 -8.75
CA ALA A 129 -1.55 -14.74 -7.30
C ALA A 129 -0.16 -15.22 -6.85
N HIS A 130 0.31 -14.69 -5.74
CA HIS A 130 1.59 -15.07 -5.16
C HIS A 130 1.38 -15.56 -3.72
N GLU A 131 1.82 -16.78 -3.51
CA GLU A 131 1.67 -17.45 -2.22
C GLU A 131 2.80 -17.02 -1.28
N VAL A 132 2.42 -16.37 -0.19
CA VAL A 132 3.33 -16.03 0.92
C VAL A 132 3.33 -17.20 1.91
N PRO A 133 4.48 -17.68 2.41
CA PRO A 133 4.53 -18.71 3.44
C PRO A 133 3.71 -18.34 4.68
N GLU A 134 3.11 -19.33 5.34
CA GLU A 134 2.27 -19.07 6.52
C GLU A 134 3.01 -18.34 7.64
N SER A 135 4.30 -18.67 7.87
CA SER A 135 5.15 -17.95 8.84
C SER A 135 5.23 -16.46 8.53
N SER A 136 5.51 -16.11 7.28
CA SER A 136 5.58 -14.71 6.84
C SER A 136 4.23 -14.01 6.92
N MET A 137 3.12 -14.72 6.64
CA MET A 137 1.78 -14.16 6.82
C MET A 137 1.49 -13.84 8.29
N ARG A 138 1.88 -14.72 9.21
CA ARG A 138 1.75 -14.47 10.66
C ARG A 138 2.56 -13.25 11.10
N GLU A 139 3.78 -13.11 10.60
CA GLU A 139 4.63 -11.93 10.83
C GLU A 139 3.97 -10.65 10.30
N HIS A 140 3.47 -10.66 9.05
CA HIS A 140 2.78 -9.50 8.48
C HIS A 140 1.54 -9.10 9.29
N ILE A 141 0.75 -10.05 9.79
CA ILE A 141 -0.42 -9.77 10.65
C ILE A 141 0.03 -9.18 11.99
N ALA A 142 1.10 -9.73 12.60
CA ALA A 142 1.66 -9.23 13.84
C ALA A 142 2.18 -7.79 13.68
N ASP A 143 2.93 -7.52 12.62
CA ASP A 143 3.43 -6.19 12.29
C ASP A 143 2.31 -5.21 12.02
N PHE A 144 1.30 -5.60 11.23
CA PHE A 144 0.13 -4.77 11.01
C PHE A 144 -0.50 -4.34 12.33
N ASN A 145 -0.73 -5.28 13.23
CA ASN A 145 -1.36 -5.02 14.52
C ASN A 145 -0.47 -4.17 15.44
N ASN A 146 0.84 -4.45 15.45
CA ASN A 146 1.81 -3.71 16.26
C ASN A 146 1.86 -2.23 15.90
N TYR A 147 1.83 -1.91 14.59
CA TYR A 147 1.89 -0.52 14.12
C TYR A 147 0.52 0.15 13.94
N ASN A 148 -0.59 -0.54 14.26
CA ASN A 148 -1.94 0.00 14.04
C ASN A 148 -2.27 1.19 14.94
N GLU A 149 -1.69 1.27 16.14
CA GLU A 149 -1.87 2.43 17.03
C GLU A 149 -1.27 3.72 16.46
N LEU A 150 -0.26 3.61 15.57
CA LEU A 150 0.36 4.75 14.90
C LEU A 150 -0.50 5.35 13.77
N LEU A 151 -1.71 4.85 13.58
CA LEU A 151 -2.76 5.54 12.82
C LEU A 151 -3.31 6.75 13.59
N ASP A 152 -3.19 6.80 14.90
CA ASP A 152 -3.43 8.04 15.64
C ASP A 152 -2.20 8.95 15.47
N LYS A 153 -2.44 10.13 14.88
CA LYS A 153 -1.38 11.14 14.63
C LYS A 153 -0.75 11.68 15.92
N ASN A 154 -1.41 11.50 17.05
CA ASN A 154 -0.90 11.89 18.36
C ASN A 154 -0.25 10.72 19.11
N ALA A 155 -0.22 9.53 18.54
CA ALA A 155 0.40 8.38 19.15
C ALA A 155 1.90 8.63 19.38
N VAL A 156 2.37 8.21 20.55
CA VAL A 156 3.79 8.24 20.89
C VAL A 156 4.36 6.85 20.61
N PRO A 157 5.24 6.71 19.59
CA PRO A 157 5.82 5.41 19.27
C PRO A 157 6.60 4.81 20.44
N ASP A 158 6.37 3.55 20.72
CA ASP A 158 7.12 2.80 21.75
C ASP A 158 8.45 2.31 21.18
N PRO A 159 9.61 2.81 21.66
CA PRO A 159 10.92 2.47 21.12
C PRO A 159 11.35 1.02 21.36
N THR A 160 10.59 0.27 22.16
CA THR A 160 10.87 -1.17 22.42
C THR A 160 10.24 -2.09 21.39
N ARG A 161 9.26 -1.61 20.61
CA ARG A 161 8.52 -2.41 19.62
C ARG A 161 8.29 -1.71 18.27
N HIS A 162 8.39 -0.38 18.21
CA HIS A 162 8.30 0.35 16.96
C HIS A 162 9.70 0.71 16.49
N PHE A 163 10.07 0.22 15.33
CA PHE A 163 11.40 0.40 14.76
C PHE A 163 11.32 1.09 13.41
N ASN A 164 12.30 1.93 13.12
CA ASN A 164 12.47 2.55 11.84
C ASN A 164 13.57 1.83 11.06
N TYR A 165 13.36 1.67 9.75
CA TYR A 165 14.28 0.97 8.88
C TYR A 165 14.54 1.83 7.64
N ARG A 166 15.67 1.59 6.99
CA ARG A 166 15.97 2.11 5.66
C ARG A 166 16.64 1.05 4.82
N TRP A 167 16.50 1.19 3.51
CA TRP A 167 17.29 0.37 2.59
C TRP A 167 18.75 0.80 2.65
N ASP A 168 19.66 -0.17 2.75
CA ASP A 168 21.11 0.02 2.73
C ASP A 168 21.66 -0.55 1.43
N GLU A 169 22.23 0.34 0.60
CA GLU A 169 22.74 -0.02 -0.73
C GLU A 169 23.99 -0.90 -0.68
N ASP A 170 24.79 -0.80 0.37
CA ASP A 170 26.05 -1.52 0.47
C ASP A 170 25.83 -3.00 0.76
N ILE A 171 24.84 -3.33 1.60
CA ILE A 171 24.51 -4.71 1.96
C ILE A 171 23.29 -5.26 1.21
N GLN A 172 22.62 -4.43 0.41
CA GLN A 172 21.40 -4.78 -0.34
C GLN A 172 20.28 -5.34 0.55
N ASP A 173 20.10 -4.74 1.74
CA ASP A 173 19.08 -5.16 2.73
C ASP A 173 18.57 -3.96 3.52
N VAL A 174 17.51 -4.16 4.29
CA VAL A 174 16.97 -3.15 5.20
C VAL A 174 17.70 -3.17 6.53
N VAL A 175 18.15 -2.00 6.98
CA VAL A 175 18.84 -1.85 8.27
C VAL A 175 17.99 -1.03 9.23
N ARG A 176 17.98 -1.43 10.48
CA ARG A 176 17.38 -0.66 11.54
C ARG A 176 18.16 0.63 11.76
N VAL A 177 17.45 1.75 11.82
CA VAL A 177 18.04 3.06 12.10
C VAL A 177 17.57 3.61 13.45
N SER A 178 18.37 4.47 14.05
CA SER A 178 18.08 5.08 15.36
C SER A 178 17.11 6.26 15.30
N THR A 179 16.69 6.69 14.11
CA THR A 179 15.71 7.77 13.98
C THR A 179 14.39 7.36 14.59
N PRO A 180 13.71 8.23 15.36
CA PRO A 180 12.42 7.93 15.94
C PRO A 180 11.39 7.57 14.86
N VAL A 181 10.57 6.57 15.15
CA VAL A 181 9.39 6.26 14.32
C VAL A 181 8.40 7.41 14.44
N LYS A 182 7.74 7.75 13.33
CA LYS A 182 6.64 8.72 13.31
C LYS A 182 5.31 7.97 13.09
N PRO A 183 4.18 8.53 13.53
CA PRO A 183 2.86 8.07 13.10
C PRO A 183 2.71 8.12 11.57
N PHE A 184 1.73 7.38 11.03
CA PHE A 184 1.39 7.46 9.60
C PHE A 184 0.94 8.87 9.21
N ASP A 185 1.42 9.37 8.07
CA ASP A 185 1.00 10.65 7.50
C ASP A 185 -0.13 10.44 6.48
N TYR A 186 -1.27 11.09 6.72
CA TYR A 186 -2.42 11.10 5.81
C TYR A 186 -3.35 12.29 6.13
N ASP A 187 -4.18 12.69 5.17
CA ASP A 187 -5.27 13.66 5.37
C ASP A 187 -6.58 12.94 5.64
N VAL A 188 -6.80 11.81 4.97
CA VAL A 188 -8.02 11.01 5.10
C VAL A 188 -7.65 9.56 5.38
N LEU A 189 -8.27 8.96 6.40
CA LEU A 189 -8.16 7.54 6.70
C LEU A 189 -9.46 6.83 6.30
N ILE A 190 -9.33 5.80 5.45
CA ILE A 190 -10.45 4.91 5.12
C ILE A 190 -10.16 3.56 5.75
N GLN A 191 -10.96 3.18 6.74
CA GLN A 191 -10.87 1.89 7.40
C GLN A 191 -11.72 0.85 6.65
N ILE A 192 -11.11 -0.24 6.25
CA ILE A 192 -11.77 -1.38 5.62
C ILE A 192 -11.64 -2.56 6.57
N THR A 193 -12.74 -2.93 7.20
CA THR A 193 -12.83 -4.07 8.11
C THR A 193 -13.37 -5.29 7.39
N PRO A 194 -13.21 -6.50 7.93
CA PRO A 194 -13.85 -7.70 7.39
C PRO A 194 -15.36 -7.54 7.19
N ASP A 195 -16.04 -6.83 8.10
CA ASP A 195 -17.50 -6.63 8.05
C ASP A 195 -17.93 -5.62 6.97
N THR A 196 -17.14 -4.57 6.76
CA THR A 196 -17.43 -3.52 5.77
C THR A 196 -16.88 -3.81 4.38
N TYR A 197 -16.07 -4.85 4.23
CA TYR A 197 -15.34 -5.13 2.99
C TYR A 197 -16.25 -5.21 1.76
N HIS A 198 -17.33 -5.98 1.83
CA HIS A 198 -18.20 -6.21 0.68
C HIS A 198 -18.95 -4.97 0.26
N GLU A 199 -19.46 -4.19 1.22
CA GLU A 199 -20.15 -2.94 0.95
C GLU A 199 -19.20 -1.89 0.37
N LEU A 200 -18.08 -1.65 1.05
CA LEU A 200 -17.09 -0.66 0.61
C LEU A 200 -16.47 -1.00 -0.74
N LYS A 201 -16.24 -2.27 -1.04
CA LYS A 201 -15.69 -2.71 -2.32
C LYS A 201 -16.49 -2.15 -3.50
N ASP A 202 -17.81 -2.16 -3.41
CA ASP A 202 -18.70 -1.71 -4.48
C ASP A 202 -18.87 -0.17 -4.49
N MET A 203 -18.69 0.48 -3.34
CA MET A 203 -18.86 1.94 -3.18
C MET A 203 -17.56 2.73 -3.35
N ILE A 204 -16.40 2.10 -3.17
CA ILE A 204 -15.11 2.80 -3.03
C ILE A 204 -14.79 3.72 -4.23
N GLY A 205 -15.10 3.28 -5.44
CA GLY A 205 -14.87 4.10 -6.64
C GLY A 205 -15.61 5.44 -6.58
N LYS A 206 -16.87 5.43 -6.16
CA LYS A 206 -17.68 6.66 -5.98
C LYS A 206 -17.18 7.51 -4.84
N MET A 207 -16.75 6.90 -3.73
CA MET A 207 -16.21 7.62 -2.59
C MET A 207 -14.93 8.38 -2.96
N ILE A 208 -13.99 7.73 -3.61
CA ILE A 208 -12.74 8.35 -4.05
C ILE A 208 -13.03 9.45 -5.08
N LEU A 209 -13.92 9.20 -6.03
CA LEU A 209 -14.31 10.21 -7.02
C LEU A 209 -14.88 11.47 -6.35
N ASN A 210 -15.76 11.32 -5.37
CA ASN A 210 -16.29 12.45 -4.60
C ASN A 210 -15.16 13.23 -3.90
N ILE A 211 -14.19 12.55 -3.31
CA ILE A 211 -13.03 13.21 -2.65
C ILE A 211 -12.21 14.01 -3.66
N LEU A 212 -11.97 13.47 -4.86
CA LEU A 212 -11.25 14.15 -5.93
C LEU A 212 -11.95 15.43 -6.41
N GLN A 213 -13.29 15.42 -6.44
CA GLN A 213 -14.12 16.52 -6.93
C GLN A 213 -14.37 17.62 -5.90
N GLN A 214 -14.20 17.36 -4.62
CA GLN A 214 -14.43 18.34 -3.52
C GLN A 214 -13.27 19.34 -3.33
N GLY A 215 -12.28 19.34 -4.14
CA GLY A 215 -11.13 20.25 -4.14
C GLY A 215 -10.99 21.00 -5.44
#